data_10393db30c0ffe1d0365311ed6241438
#
_entry.id   10393db30c0ffe1d0365311ed6241438
#
_cell.length_a   1.000
_cell.length_b   1.000
_cell.length_c   1.000
_cell.angle_alpha   90.00
_cell.angle_beta   90.00
_cell.angle_gamma   90.00
#
_symmetry.space_group_name_H-M   'P 1'
#
loop_
_entity.id
_entity.type
_entity.pdbx_description
1 polymer ?
#
loop_
_entity_poly.entity_id
_entity_poly.type
_entity_poly.pdbx_seq_one_letter_code
_entity_poly.pdbx_strand_id
1 'polypeptide(L)'
;KNQEEPYRIIEFAIGGSDERQYCSPGFNLPVGSVTRSMYLQYPEYHTSKDNKDFISFEAMVRTIDIYSRIVDVLELNDAYINTQPYCEPQLGRRGLYYAMGGNPKRNLEVPMMLHLLSFADGTRDLIDMAEWQGYPAWDYQIPLQRLKDSGLLIHSSPKVSTI
;
A
#
# COMPACT_ATOMS: atom_id res chain seq x y z
N LYS A 1 -2.17 8.48 -3.89
CA LYS A 1 -3.22 8.97 -4.82
C LYS A 1 -4.63 8.77 -4.27
N ASN A 2 -4.86 7.80 -3.40
CA ASN A 2 -6.18 7.40 -2.90
C ASN A 2 -6.49 7.93 -1.48
N GLN A 3 -5.86 9.02 -1.06
CA GLN A 3 -6.17 9.70 0.20
C GLN A 3 -7.35 10.65 0.02
N GLU A 4 -8.23 10.72 1.03
CA GLU A 4 -9.36 11.65 1.04
C GLU A 4 -8.90 13.11 1.24
N GLU A 5 -7.82 13.32 2.00
CA GLU A 5 -7.22 14.62 2.21
C GLU A 5 -6.20 14.94 1.11
N PRO A 6 -6.12 16.20 0.64
CA PRO A 6 -5.10 16.58 -0.32
C PRO A 6 -3.70 16.42 0.27
N TYR A 7 -2.78 15.91 -0.53
CA TYR A 7 -1.39 15.72 -0.12
C TYR A 7 -0.44 16.23 -1.20
N ARG A 8 0.80 16.47 -0.81
CA ARG A 8 1.89 16.87 -1.71
C ARG A 8 3.06 15.92 -1.52
N ILE A 9 3.59 15.39 -2.62
CA ILE A 9 4.86 14.68 -2.63
C ILE A 9 5.96 15.71 -2.83
N ILE A 10 6.98 15.66 -1.97
CA ILE A 10 8.16 16.51 -2.05
C ILE A 10 9.34 15.57 -2.31
N GLU A 11 10.10 15.88 -3.33
CA GLU A 11 11.33 15.16 -3.67
C GLU A 11 12.35 15.25 -2.52
N PHE A 12 13.22 14.24 -2.44
CA PHE A 12 14.29 14.22 -1.46
C PHE A 12 15.15 15.49 -1.58
N ALA A 13 15.35 16.15 -0.45
CA ALA A 13 16.23 17.32 -0.33
C ALA A 13 17.23 17.11 0.81
N ILE A 14 18.39 17.75 0.69
CA ILE A 14 19.50 17.61 1.66
C ILE A 14 19.14 18.21 3.03
N GLY A 15 18.11 19.05 3.12
CA GLY A 15 17.54 19.51 4.38
C GLY A 15 16.76 18.36 5.03
N GLY A 16 16.75 18.18 6.26
CA GLY A 16 16.02 17.14 6.95
C GLY A 16 16.81 16.56 8.11
N SER A 17 16.28 15.54 8.71
CA SER A 17 16.80 14.92 9.91
C SER A 17 17.43 13.56 9.60
N ASP A 18 16.74 12.49 10.00
CA ASP A 18 17.26 11.13 9.92
C ASP A 18 17.28 10.58 8.50
N GLU A 19 16.33 10.98 7.65
CA GLU A 19 16.30 10.58 6.24
C GLU A 19 17.60 10.93 5.51
N ARG A 20 18.22 12.05 5.84
CA ARG A 20 19.52 12.44 5.28
C ARG A 20 20.64 11.46 5.64
N GLN A 21 20.58 10.88 6.84
CA GLN A 21 21.58 9.92 7.30
C GLN A 21 21.39 8.57 6.61
N TYR A 22 20.15 8.07 6.63
CA TYR A 22 19.83 6.75 6.06
C TYR A 22 19.86 6.71 4.52
N CYS A 23 19.54 7.82 3.87
CA CYS A 23 19.64 7.95 2.40
C CYS A 23 21.07 8.28 1.92
N SER A 24 22.07 8.31 2.82
CA SER A 24 23.47 8.55 2.42
C SER A 24 23.98 7.45 1.49
N PRO A 25 24.93 7.75 0.58
CA PRO A 25 25.34 6.80 -0.48
C PRO A 25 25.79 5.42 0.01
N GLY A 26 26.34 5.32 1.22
CA GLY A 26 26.79 4.05 1.79
C GLY A 26 25.67 3.13 2.26
N PHE A 27 24.55 3.70 2.72
CA PHE A 27 23.35 2.96 3.14
C PHE A 27 22.31 2.92 2.04
N ASN A 28 22.03 4.07 1.42
CA ASN A 28 21.04 4.22 0.35
C ASN A 28 19.68 3.57 0.65
N LEU A 29 19.19 3.76 1.87
CA LEU A 29 17.89 3.23 2.30
C LEU A 29 16.77 4.16 1.83
N PRO A 30 15.64 3.64 1.37
CA PRO A 30 14.50 4.43 0.90
C PRO A 30 13.67 4.97 2.09
N VAL A 31 14.22 5.93 2.81
CA VAL A 31 13.57 6.55 3.96
C VAL A 31 12.82 7.80 3.54
N GLY A 32 11.51 7.81 3.82
CA GLY A 32 10.63 8.94 3.59
C GLY A 32 10.02 9.46 4.89
N SER A 33 9.53 10.69 4.85
CA SER A 33 8.82 11.34 5.96
C SER A 33 7.38 11.64 5.59
N VAL A 34 6.46 11.41 6.51
CA VAL A 34 5.07 11.86 6.39
C VAL A 34 4.85 12.97 7.41
N THR A 35 4.59 14.18 6.93
CA THR A 35 4.38 15.35 7.76
C THR A 35 3.03 16.00 7.48
N ARG A 36 2.37 16.56 8.49
CA ARG A 36 1.16 17.37 8.30
C ARG A 36 1.48 18.80 7.91
N SER A 37 2.50 19.37 8.54
CA SER A 37 3.04 20.68 8.22
C SER A 37 4.54 20.55 8.05
N MET A 38 5.06 21.12 7.00
CA MET A 38 6.51 21.08 6.76
C MET A 38 7.21 21.94 7.80
N TYR A 39 8.22 21.40 8.44
CA TYR A 39 9.07 22.15 9.37
C TYR A 39 9.65 23.40 8.70
N LEU A 40 9.94 24.43 9.47
CA LEU A 40 10.33 25.78 9.01
C LEU A 40 9.24 26.56 8.24
N GLN A 41 8.06 25.99 8.02
CA GLN A 41 6.96 26.66 7.31
C GLN A 41 5.83 27.13 8.22
N TYR A 42 5.98 26.99 9.55
CA TYR A 42 5.05 27.50 10.53
C TYR A 42 5.79 28.16 11.70
N PRO A 43 5.23 29.22 12.29
CA PRO A 43 5.95 30.10 13.24
C PRO A 43 6.22 29.47 14.59
N GLU A 44 5.50 28.41 14.97
CA GLU A 44 5.64 27.70 16.23
C GLU A 44 6.86 26.76 16.25
N TYR A 45 7.39 26.39 15.09
CA TYR A 45 8.49 25.46 14.96
C TYR A 45 9.74 25.90 15.75
N HIS A 46 10.24 25.01 16.61
CA HIS A 46 11.40 25.25 17.49
C HIS A 46 11.21 26.42 18.47
N THR A 47 9.99 26.73 18.84
CA THR A 47 9.68 27.75 19.87
C THR A 47 8.89 27.14 21.02
N SER A 48 8.75 27.90 22.13
CA SER A 48 7.87 27.50 23.25
C SER A 48 6.37 27.47 22.91
N LYS A 49 5.99 27.96 21.75
CA LYS A 49 4.61 27.87 21.22
C LYS A 49 4.30 26.50 20.60
N ASP A 50 5.32 25.68 20.32
CA ASP A 50 5.15 24.28 19.94
C ASP A 50 4.84 23.46 21.19
N ASN A 51 3.62 23.49 21.61
CA ASN A 51 3.11 22.92 22.86
C ASN A 51 1.76 22.25 22.65
N LYS A 52 1.14 21.77 23.74
CA LYS A 52 -0.13 21.02 23.69
C LYS A 52 -1.33 21.83 23.17
N ASP A 53 -1.29 23.15 23.24
CA ASP A 53 -2.37 23.99 22.69
C ASP A 53 -2.29 24.10 21.16
N PHE A 54 -1.08 23.90 20.60
CA PHE A 54 -0.86 23.93 19.15
C PHE A 54 -1.12 22.57 18.49
N ILE A 55 -0.75 21.46 19.14
CA ILE A 55 -0.92 20.12 18.56
C ILE A 55 -2.36 19.61 18.65
N SER A 56 -2.77 18.80 17.68
CA SER A 56 -4.06 18.10 17.69
C SER A 56 -3.86 16.60 17.85
N PHE A 57 -4.35 16.00 18.93
CA PHE A 57 -4.34 14.57 19.14
C PHE A 57 -5.14 13.82 18.06
N GLU A 58 -6.24 14.41 17.60
CA GLU A 58 -7.02 13.83 16.49
C GLU A 58 -6.20 13.79 15.20
N ALA A 59 -5.42 14.84 14.89
CA ALA A 59 -4.52 14.84 13.76
C ALA A 59 -3.40 13.79 13.89
N MET A 60 -2.92 13.54 15.11
CA MET A 60 -1.94 12.48 15.39
C MET A 60 -2.53 11.09 15.12
N VAL A 61 -3.77 10.82 15.57
CA VAL A 61 -4.46 9.55 15.29
C VAL A 61 -4.60 9.34 13.78
N ARG A 62 -5.05 10.36 13.04
CA ARG A 62 -5.14 10.27 11.57
C ARG A 62 -3.78 9.99 10.92
N THR A 63 -2.70 10.51 11.47
CA THR A 63 -1.35 10.23 10.96
C THR A 63 -0.96 8.78 11.23
N ILE A 64 -1.29 8.22 12.39
CA ILE A 64 -1.08 6.81 12.71
C ILE A 64 -1.86 5.92 11.71
N ASP A 65 -3.11 6.26 11.42
CA ASP A 65 -3.91 5.52 10.44
C ASP A 65 -3.27 5.54 9.04
N ILE A 66 -2.70 6.67 8.63
CA ILE A 66 -1.96 6.78 7.36
C ILE A 66 -0.74 5.86 7.37
N TYR A 67 0.07 5.89 8.43
CA TYR A 67 1.22 5.01 8.55
C TYR A 67 0.83 3.54 8.55
N SER A 68 -0.23 3.16 9.27
CA SER A 68 -0.73 1.79 9.29
C SER A 68 -1.10 1.31 7.88
N ARG A 69 -1.82 2.13 7.11
CA ARG A 69 -2.17 1.81 5.71
C ARG A 69 -0.94 1.71 4.80
N ILE A 70 0.07 2.56 5.02
CA ILE A 70 1.33 2.48 4.27
C ILE A 70 2.02 1.14 4.56
N VAL A 71 2.12 0.75 5.84
CA VAL A 71 2.71 -0.53 6.24
C VAL A 71 1.93 -1.70 5.64
N ASP A 72 0.59 -1.70 5.75
CA ASP A 72 -0.26 -2.74 5.18
C ASP A 72 -0.03 -2.91 3.66
N VAL A 73 0.08 -1.80 2.93
CA VAL A 73 0.36 -1.84 1.49
C VAL A 73 1.76 -2.38 1.21
N LEU A 74 2.78 -1.98 1.97
CA LEU A 74 4.14 -2.48 1.81
C LEU A 74 4.25 -3.97 2.12
N GLU A 75 3.53 -4.47 3.14
CA GLU A 75 3.47 -5.89 3.47
C GLU A 75 2.76 -6.73 2.39
N LEU A 76 1.77 -6.13 1.73
CA LEU A 76 1.05 -6.77 0.62
C LEU A 76 1.81 -6.68 -0.71
N ASN A 77 2.68 -5.66 -0.86
CA ASN A 77 3.34 -5.39 -2.13
C ASN A 77 4.40 -6.43 -2.43
N ASP A 78 4.17 -7.18 -3.49
CA ASP A 78 5.09 -8.18 -4.02
C ASP A 78 4.73 -8.42 -5.49
N ALA A 79 5.64 -9.02 -6.24
CA ALA A 79 5.31 -9.58 -7.54
C ALA A 79 4.71 -10.98 -7.34
N TYR A 80 3.58 -11.21 -7.99
CA TYR A 80 2.84 -12.46 -7.89
C TYR A 80 2.83 -13.21 -9.21
N ILE A 81 2.71 -14.54 -9.14
CA ILE A 81 2.60 -15.42 -10.30
C ILE A 81 1.29 -16.18 -10.24
N ASN A 82 0.53 -16.12 -11.33
CA ASN A 82 -0.63 -16.97 -11.56
C ASN A 82 -0.15 -18.41 -11.83
N THR A 83 -0.58 -19.35 -11.00
CA THR A 83 -0.20 -20.78 -11.12
C THR A 83 -0.91 -21.46 -12.31
N GLN A 84 -1.93 -20.85 -12.88
CA GLN A 84 -2.67 -21.33 -14.04
C GLN A 84 -2.71 -20.26 -15.14
N PRO A 85 -1.57 -19.98 -15.79
CA PRO A 85 -1.44 -18.86 -16.73
C PRO A 85 -2.15 -19.06 -18.07
N TYR A 86 -2.65 -20.26 -18.32
CA TYR A 86 -3.35 -20.59 -19.57
C TYR A 86 -4.85 -20.61 -19.34
N CYS A 87 -5.56 -19.66 -19.94
CA CYS A 87 -6.99 -19.43 -19.77
C CYS A 87 -7.38 -19.01 -18.34
N GLU A 88 -8.65 -18.62 -18.17
CA GLU A 88 -9.18 -18.26 -16.86
C GLU A 88 -9.52 -19.50 -16.04
N PRO A 89 -8.99 -19.63 -14.80
CA PRO A 89 -9.37 -20.73 -13.92
C PRO A 89 -10.81 -20.60 -13.48
N GLN A 90 -11.52 -21.74 -13.36
CA GLN A 90 -12.90 -21.73 -12.87
C GLN A 90 -13.00 -21.32 -11.40
N LEU A 91 -13.26 -20.04 -11.15
CA LEU A 91 -13.39 -19.46 -9.81
C LEU A 91 -14.57 -20.06 -9.03
N GLY A 92 -15.70 -20.41 -9.71
CA GLY A 92 -16.87 -20.99 -9.09
C GLY A 92 -16.60 -22.33 -8.41
N ARG A 93 -15.80 -23.23 -9.03
CA ARG A 93 -15.43 -24.52 -8.43
C ARG A 93 -14.54 -24.38 -7.19
N ARG A 94 -13.90 -23.22 -7.01
CA ARG A 94 -13.04 -22.89 -5.87
C ARG A 94 -13.74 -22.07 -4.80
N GLY A 95 -15.07 -21.86 -4.94
CA GLY A 95 -15.84 -21.06 -3.99
C GLY A 95 -15.45 -19.56 -3.99
N LEU A 96 -14.83 -19.07 -5.09
CA LEU A 96 -14.37 -17.70 -5.18
C LEU A 96 -15.43 -16.75 -5.74
N TYR A 97 -16.52 -17.25 -6.31
CA TYR A 97 -17.70 -16.45 -6.58
C TYR A 97 -18.56 -16.38 -5.33
N TYR A 98 -19.01 -15.19 -4.97
CA TYR A 98 -20.06 -15.04 -3.97
C TYR A 98 -21.42 -15.38 -4.59
N ALA A 99 -22.27 -16.07 -3.83
CA ALA A 99 -23.69 -16.09 -4.12
C ALA A 99 -24.19 -14.63 -4.14
N MET A 100 -24.96 -14.26 -5.16
CA MET A 100 -25.46 -12.91 -5.35
C MET A 100 -26.18 -12.40 -4.11
N GLY A 101 -25.59 -11.43 -3.43
CA GLY A 101 -26.14 -10.81 -2.22
C GLY A 101 -25.52 -9.42 -2.01
N GLY A 102 -26.26 -8.47 -2.31
CA GLY A 102 -26.43 -7.03 -2.08
C GLY A 102 -25.36 -6.13 -1.43
N ASN A 103 -24.12 -6.53 -1.21
CA ASN A 103 -23.10 -5.61 -0.69
C ASN A 103 -22.23 -5.06 -1.85
N PRO A 104 -22.28 -3.71 -2.15
CA PRO A 104 -21.53 -3.11 -3.24
C PRO A 104 -20.02 -3.34 -3.18
N LYS A 105 -19.43 -3.39 -1.97
CA LYS A 105 -17.99 -3.66 -1.81
C LYS A 105 -17.61 -5.10 -2.20
N ARG A 106 -18.50 -6.06 -1.99
CA ARG A 106 -18.29 -7.45 -2.44
C ARG A 106 -18.34 -7.60 -3.96
N ASN A 107 -19.04 -6.68 -4.65
CA ASN A 107 -19.11 -6.73 -6.12
C ASN A 107 -17.76 -6.41 -6.80
N LEU A 108 -16.81 -5.79 -6.12
CA LEU A 108 -15.50 -5.48 -6.67
C LEU A 108 -14.46 -6.60 -6.47
N GLU A 109 -14.67 -7.53 -5.55
CA GLU A 109 -13.69 -8.59 -5.26
C GLU A 109 -13.44 -9.51 -6.46
N VAL A 110 -14.50 -9.92 -7.17
CA VAL A 110 -14.35 -10.79 -8.34
C VAL A 110 -13.60 -10.07 -9.47
N PRO A 111 -13.96 -8.85 -9.89
CA PRO A 111 -13.16 -8.07 -10.83
C PRO A 111 -11.69 -7.93 -10.40
N MET A 112 -11.42 -7.67 -9.12
CA MET A 112 -10.05 -7.57 -8.61
C MET A 112 -9.30 -8.91 -8.68
N MET A 113 -9.96 -10.03 -8.36
CA MET A 113 -9.37 -11.36 -8.53
C MET A 113 -9.03 -11.67 -9.99
N LEU A 114 -9.95 -11.37 -10.92
CA LEU A 114 -9.72 -11.56 -12.35
C LEU A 114 -8.57 -10.67 -12.85
N HIS A 115 -8.50 -9.45 -12.37
CA HIS A 115 -7.41 -8.54 -12.68
C HIS A 115 -6.05 -9.09 -12.19
N LEU A 116 -5.96 -9.53 -10.93
CA LEU A 116 -4.74 -10.16 -10.40
C LEU A 116 -4.34 -11.38 -11.25
N LEU A 117 -5.28 -12.27 -11.55
CA LEU A 117 -4.99 -13.45 -12.36
C LEU A 117 -4.53 -13.12 -13.79
N SER A 118 -5.00 -12.01 -14.35
CA SER A 118 -4.64 -11.59 -15.70
C SER A 118 -3.23 -10.98 -15.80
N PHE A 119 -2.75 -10.37 -14.71
CA PHE A 119 -1.50 -9.60 -14.73
C PHE A 119 -0.40 -10.13 -13.81
N ALA A 120 -0.69 -11.15 -13.00
CA ALA A 120 0.29 -11.78 -12.12
C ALA A 120 1.22 -12.73 -12.91
N ASP A 121 2.12 -12.13 -13.67
CA ASP A 121 3.15 -12.83 -14.46
C ASP A 121 4.54 -12.77 -13.80
N GLY A 122 4.64 -12.16 -12.61
CA GLY A 122 5.88 -11.98 -11.87
C GLY A 122 6.68 -10.73 -12.26
N THR A 123 6.23 -9.95 -13.25
CA THR A 123 6.97 -8.76 -13.73
C THR A 123 6.50 -7.45 -13.09
N ARG A 124 5.29 -7.43 -12.54
CA ARG A 124 4.68 -6.26 -11.87
C ARG A 124 4.37 -6.58 -10.43
N ASP A 125 4.56 -5.59 -9.59
CA ASP A 125 4.11 -5.69 -8.20
C ASP A 125 2.63 -5.30 -8.02
N LEU A 126 2.10 -5.50 -6.82
CA LEU A 126 0.70 -5.21 -6.53
C LEU A 126 0.37 -3.72 -6.67
N ILE A 127 1.30 -2.83 -6.32
CA ILE A 127 1.08 -1.37 -6.44
C ILE A 127 0.93 -0.98 -7.90
N ASP A 128 1.79 -1.49 -8.78
CA ASP A 128 1.70 -1.25 -10.23
C ASP A 128 0.36 -1.73 -10.80
N MET A 129 -0.06 -2.94 -10.41
CA MET A 129 -1.34 -3.50 -10.84
C MET A 129 -2.52 -2.66 -10.34
N ALA A 130 -2.51 -2.25 -9.08
CA ALA A 130 -3.57 -1.45 -8.47
C ALA A 130 -3.65 -0.04 -9.08
N GLU A 131 -2.51 0.60 -9.36
CA GLU A 131 -2.46 1.90 -10.03
C GLU A 131 -3.07 1.86 -11.44
N TRP A 132 -2.76 0.81 -12.18
CA TRP A 132 -3.28 0.66 -13.54
C TRP A 132 -4.79 0.50 -13.59
N GLN A 133 -5.39 -0.20 -12.62
CA GLN A 133 -6.83 -0.33 -12.49
C GLN A 133 -7.52 0.88 -11.82
N GLY A 134 -6.76 1.75 -11.17
CA GLY A 134 -7.29 2.90 -10.46
C GLY A 134 -7.94 2.59 -9.12
N TYR A 135 -7.68 1.40 -8.55
CA TYR A 135 -8.12 1.03 -7.21
C TYR A 135 -7.00 1.20 -6.18
N PRO A 136 -7.34 1.51 -4.91
CA PRO A 136 -6.37 1.49 -3.83
C PRO A 136 -5.72 0.10 -3.65
N ALA A 137 -4.41 0.03 -3.49
CA ALA A 137 -3.71 -1.24 -3.32
C ALA A 137 -4.21 -2.04 -2.08
N TRP A 138 -4.63 -1.36 -1.01
CA TRP A 138 -5.19 -2.03 0.17
C TRP A 138 -6.55 -2.72 -0.07
N ASP A 139 -7.30 -2.35 -1.10
CA ASP A 139 -8.56 -3.02 -1.45
C ASP A 139 -8.32 -4.42 -2.03
N TYR A 140 -7.10 -4.70 -2.47
CA TYR A 140 -6.69 -6.01 -2.96
C TYR A 140 -6.37 -7.03 -1.85
N GLN A 141 -6.33 -6.63 -0.59
CA GLN A 141 -5.98 -7.52 0.53
C GLN A 141 -6.81 -8.81 0.54
N ILE A 142 -8.13 -8.69 0.52
CA ILE A 142 -9.04 -9.84 0.54
C ILE A 142 -8.98 -10.65 -0.77
N PRO A 143 -9.10 -10.04 -1.96
CA PRO A 143 -8.96 -10.74 -3.22
C PRO A 143 -7.65 -11.53 -3.34
N LEU A 144 -6.54 -10.90 -2.97
CA LEU A 144 -5.21 -11.50 -2.98
C LEU A 144 -5.11 -12.71 -2.05
N GLN A 145 -5.56 -12.56 -0.80
CA GLN A 145 -5.52 -13.64 0.18
C GLN A 145 -6.36 -14.84 -0.30
N ARG A 146 -7.56 -14.61 -0.82
CA ARG A 146 -8.42 -15.68 -1.34
C ARG A 146 -7.79 -16.42 -2.52
N LEU A 147 -7.12 -15.71 -3.43
CA LEU A 147 -6.40 -16.35 -4.53
C LEU A 147 -5.19 -17.16 -4.05
N LYS A 148 -4.48 -16.67 -3.05
CA LYS A 148 -3.36 -17.41 -2.41
C LYS A 148 -3.87 -18.67 -1.70
N ASP A 149 -4.93 -18.56 -0.92
CA ASP A 149 -5.55 -19.70 -0.19
C ASP A 149 -6.08 -20.79 -1.16
N SER A 150 -6.53 -20.38 -2.33
CA SER A 150 -6.96 -21.30 -3.40
C SER A 150 -5.83 -21.87 -4.24
N GLY A 151 -4.58 -21.47 -3.98
CA GLY A 151 -3.40 -21.88 -4.72
C GLY A 151 -3.31 -21.31 -6.14
N LEU A 152 -4.09 -20.26 -6.46
CA LEU A 152 -4.07 -19.62 -7.77
C LEU A 152 -3.00 -18.55 -7.92
N LEU A 153 -2.52 -17.98 -6.80
CA LEU A 153 -1.40 -17.04 -6.77
C LEU A 153 -0.32 -17.50 -5.81
N ILE A 154 0.91 -17.32 -6.22
CA ILE A 154 2.10 -17.49 -5.39
C ILE A 154 2.99 -16.25 -5.50
N HIS A 155 3.91 -16.05 -4.55
CA HIS A 155 4.96 -15.04 -4.66
C HIS A 155 5.93 -15.40 -5.79
N SER A 156 6.40 -14.42 -6.54
CA SER A 156 7.33 -14.64 -7.66
C SER A 156 8.73 -15.01 -7.18
N SER A 157 9.12 -14.53 -6.02
CA SER A 157 10.38 -14.88 -5.36
C SER A 157 10.10 -15.33 -3.93
N PRO A 158 10.83 -16.32 -3.39
CA PRO A 158 10.72 -16.61 -1.96
C PRO A 158 11.12 -15.33 -1.20
N LYS A 159 10.23 -14.83 -0.32
CA LYS A 159 10.61 -13.76 0.59
C LYS A 159 11.86 -14.21 1.32
N VAL A 160 12.99 -13.54 1.07
CA VAL A 160 14.19 -13.75 1.88
C VAL A 160 13.80 -13.30 3.28
N SER A 161 13.64 -14.26 4.19
CA SER A 161 13.46 -13.96 5.61
C SER A 161 14.77 -13.32 6.08
N THR A 162 14.81 -12.00 6.02
CA THR A 162 15.87 -11.24 6.67
C THR A 162 15.63 -11.35 8.17
N ILE A 163 16.47 -12.14 8.83
CA ILE A 163 16.57 -12.23 10.30
C ILE A 163 17.14 -10.92 10.81
#